data_49b6f6ef56203561671db3a0814e77bd
#
_entry.id   49b6f6ef56203561671db3a0814e77bd
#
_cell.length_a   1.000
_cell.length_b   1.000
_cell.length_c   1.000
_cell.angle_alpha   90.00
_cell.angle_beta   90.00
_cell.angle_gamma   90.00
#
_symmetry.space_group_name_H-M   'P 1'
#
loop_
_entity.id
_entity.type
_entity.pdbx_description
1 polymer ?
#
loop_
_entity_poly.entity_id
_entity_poly.type
_entity_poly.pdbx_seq_one_letter_code
_entity_poly.pdbx_strand_id
1 'polypeptide(L)'
;MAIRNAKRKGLSIGDKTTQRLVINMFIPLLIGGLFIIALLFHHQYSLILPSMLIFYGMALLNASKYSIEDIRYLGIIEMFLGLLAMFFLDQALIIWAIGFGILHMIYGVILYNKYEK
;
A
#
# COMPACT_ATOMS: atom_id res chain seq x y z
N MET A 1 -2.46 -0.95 15.37
CA MET A 1 -1.04 -1.34 15.39
C MET A 1 -0.09 -0.14 15.32
N ALA A 2 -0.11 0.64 14.25
CA ALA A 2 0.81 1.77 14.11
C ALA A 2 0.59 2.84 15.19
N ILE A 3 -0.67 3.13 15.53
CA ILE A 3 -1.01 4.12 16.57
C ILE A 3 -0.49 3.65 17.92
N ARG A 4 -0.64 2.38 18.22
CA ARG A 4 -0.19 1.81 19.49
C ARG A 4 1.33 1.90 19.62
N ASN A 5 2.06 1.59 18.55
CA ASN A 5 3.50 1.71 18.53
C ASN A 5 3.95 3.16 18.67
N ALA A 6 3.25 4.08 18.02
CA ALA A 6 3.55 5.50 18.12
C ALA A 6 3.40 6.00 19.56
N LYS A 7 2.35 5.58 20.25
CA LYS A 7 2.13 5.94 21.64
C LYS A 7 3.24 5.39 22.55
N ARG A 8 3.68 4.17 22.30
CA ARG A 8 4.77 3.56 23.04
C ARG A 8 6.06 4.35 22.91
N LYS A 9 6.29 4.91 21.72
CA LYS A 9 7.49 5.70 21.43
C LYS A 9 7.34 7.17 21.82
N GLY A 10 6.21 7.54 22.43
CA GLY A 10 5.96 8.92 22.80
C GLY A 10 5.47 9.81 21.68
N LEU A 11 5.05 9.22 20.57
CA LEU A 11 4.52 9.96 19.43
C LEU A 11 3.01 10.13 19.56
N SER A 12 2.48 11.19 18.99
CA SER A 12 1.03 11.44 18.95
C SER A 12 0.52 11.45 17.51
N ILE A 13 -0.80 11.26 17.36
CA ILE A 13 -1.43 11.27 16.03
C ILE A 13 -1.32 12.66 15.40
N GLY A 14 -1.29 13.73 16.20
CA GLY A 14 -1.15 15.09 15.70
C GLY A 14 0.27 15.54 15.47
N ASP A 15 1.24 14.65 15.65
CA ASP A 15 2.65 14.94 15.46
C ASP A 15 2.96 15.24 14.00
N LYS A 16 4.00 16.08 13.77
CA LYS A 16 4.42 16.43 12.40
C LYS A 16 4.81 15.21 11.60
N THR A 17 5.45 14.22 12.22
CA THR A 17 5.83 12.99 11.55
C THR A 17 4.60 12.24 11.07
N THR A 18 3.57 12.14 11.90
CA THR A 18 2.32 11.50 11.52
C THR A 18 1.62 12.25 10.40
N GLN A 19 1.63 13.59 10.44
CA GLN A 19 1.05 14.40 9.39
C GLN A 19 1.75 14.19 8.06
N ARG A 20 3.08 14.13 8.06
CA ARG A 20 3.86 13.88 6.87
C ARG A 20 3.60 12.49 6.30
N LEU A 21 3.46 11.50 7.18
CA LEU A 21 3.13 10.14 6.76
C LEU A 21 1.81 10.10 6.02
N VAL A 22 0.77 10.72 6.61
CA VAL A 22 -0.56 10.72 6.02
C VAL A 22 -0.56 11.44 4.66
N ILE A 23 0.09 12.59 4.58
CA ILE A 23 0.16 13.36 3.33
C ILE A 23 0.89 12.57 2.25
N ASN A 24 2.04 11.99 2.59
CA ASN A 24 2.85 11.25 1.62
C ASN A 24 2.18 9.95 1.17
N MET A 25 1.36 9.35 2.01
CA MET A 25 0.59 8.18 1.62
C MET A 25 -0.63 8.58 0.79
N PHE A 26 -1.26 9.70 1.13
CA PHE A 26 -2.50 10.14 0.51
C PHE A 26 -2.28 10.60 -0.94
N ILE A 27 -1.15 11.27 -1.23
CA ILE A 27 -0.88 11.80 -2.56
C ILE A 27 -0.90 10.70 -3.64
N PRO A 28 -0.13 9.61 -3.51
CA PRO A 28 -0.22 8.54 -4.51
C PRO A 28 -1.60 7.89 -4.57
N LEU A 29 -2.28 7.75 -3.44
CA LEU A 29 -3.62 7.16 -3.42
C LEU A 29 -4.62 8.05 -4.13
N LEU A 30 -4.53 9.37 -3.95
CA LEU A 30 -5.42 10.31 -4.63
C LEU A 30 -5.20 10.27 -6.14
N ILE A 31 -3.94 10.35 -6.56
CA ILE A 31 -3.61 10.30 -7.98
C ILE A 31 -4.01 8.95 -8.58
N GLY A 32 -3.77 7.87 -7.85
CA GLY A 32 -4.18 6.54 -8.28
C GLY A 32 -5.68 6.42 -8.43
N GLY A 33 -6.43 7.01 -7.48
CA GLY A 33 -7.89 7.02 -7.57
C GLY A 33 -8.39 7.76 -8.80
N LEU A 34 -7.80 8.91 -9.09
CA LEU A 34 -8.15 9.69 -10.29
C LEU A 34 -7.79 8.91 -11.56
N PHE A 35 -6.65 8.23 -11.56
CA PHE A 35 -6.23 7.39 -12.68
C PHE A 35 -7.23 6.26 -12.91
N ILE A 36 -7.71 5.62 -11.84
CA ILE A 36 -8.68 4.55 -11.94
C ILE A 36 -10.01 5.06 -12.48
N ILE A 37 -10.43 6.25 -12.05
CA ILE A 37 -11.65 6.88 -12.58
C ILE A 37 -11.49 7.11 -14.08
N ALA A 38 -10.33 7.58 -14.53
CA ALA A 38 -10.06 7.76 -15.95
C ALA A 38 -10.14 6.44 -16.71
N LEU A 39 -9.63 5.34 -16.12
CA LEU A 39 -9.75 4.03 -16.73
C LEU A 39 -11.21 3.61 -16.88
N LEU A 40 -12.05 3.92 -15.90
CA LEU A 40 -13.49 3.62 -15.99
C LEU A 40 -14.13 4.38 -17.14
N PHE A 41 -13.78 5.67 -17.32
CA PHE A 41 -14.32 6.45 -18.43
C PHE A 41 -13.91 5.92 -19.79
N HIS A 42 -12.72 5.33 -19.88
CA HIS A 42 -12.23 4.77 -21.14
C HIS A 42 -12.53 3.29 -21.28
N HIS A 43 -13.33 2.73 -20.37
CA HIS A 43 -13.73 1.31 -20.39
C HIS A 43 -12.55 0.34 -20.34
N GLN A 44 -11.47 0.74 -19.67
CA GLN A 44 -10.28 -0.11 -19.53
C GLN A 44 -10.32 -0.85 -18.19
N TYR A 45 -11.32 -1.70 -18.01
CA TYR A 45 -11.56 -2.36 -16.73
C TYR A 45 -10.47 -3.35 -16.34
N SER A 46 -9.82 -3.96 -17.32
CA SER A 46 -8.77 -4.93 -17.04
C SER A 46 -7.53 -4.31 -16.40
N LEU A 47 -7.35 -2.99 -16.52
CA LEU A 47 -6.20 -2.29 -15.98
C LEU A 47 -6.42 -1.78 -14.56
N ILE A 48 -7.64 -1.89 -14.03
CA ILE A 48 -7.97 -1.36 -12.71
C ILE A 48 -7.21 -2.08 -11.60
N LEU A 49 -7.26 -3.41 -11.58
CA LEU A 49 -6.59 -4.19 -10.52
C LEU A 49 -5.08 -4.01 -10.51
N PRO A 50 -4.38 -4.08 -11.66
CA PRO A 50 -2.94 -3.79 -11.67
C PRO A 50 -2.62 -2.37 -11.20
N SER A 51 -3.43 -1.39 -11.61
CA SER A 51 -3.21 -0.01 -11.20
C SER A 51 -3.35 0.17 -9.70
N MET A 52 -4.33 -0.48 -9.08
CA MET A 52 -4.51 -0.44 -7.64
C MET A 52 -3.28 -0.95 -6.91
N LEU A 53 -2.71 -2.07 -7.36
CA LEU A 53 -1.50 -2.63 -6.75
C LEU A 53 -0.32 -1.68 -6.88
N ILE A 54 -0.12 -1.09 -8.05
CA ILE A 54 1.01 -0.19 -8.29
C ILE A 54 0.90 1.05 -7.41
N PHE A 55 -0.24 1.73 -7.44
CA PHE A 55 -0.40 2.97 -6.66
C PHE A 55 -0.41 2.71 -5.16
N TYR A 56 -0.98 1.61 -4.73
CA TYR A 56 -0.95 1.25 -3.32
C TYR A 56 0.49 0.97 -2.86
N GLY A 57 1.26 0.25 -3.68
CA GLY A 57 2.67 -0.01 -3.39
C GLY A 57 3.47 1.28 -3.28
N MET A 58 3.21 2.24 -4.17
CA MET A 58 3.87 3.54 -4.11
C MET A 58 3.50 4.29 -2.82
N ALA A 59 2.23 4.20 -2.42
CA ALA A 59 1.79 4.84 -1.17
C ALA A 59 2.50 4.24 0.03
N LEU A 60 2.64 2.92 0.07
CA LEU A 60 3.35 2.25 1.16
C LEU A 60 4.83 2.61 1.17
N LEU A 61 5.45 2.69 0.01
CA LEU A 61 6.86 3.07 -0.08
C LEU A 61 7.09 4.47 0.46
N ASN A 62 6.21 5.41 0.11
CA ASN A 62 6.31 6.77 0.65
C ASN A 62 6.04 6.80 2.15
N ALA A 63 5.05 6.05 2.62
CA ALA A 63 4.73 6.01 4.04
C ALA A 63 5.86 5.41 4.87
N SER A 64 6.64 4.51 4.29
CA SER A 64 7.73 3.84 5.03
C SER A 64 8.80 4.81 5.50
N LYS A 65 8.91 5.99 4.88
CA LYS A 65 9.86 7.01 5.31
C LYS A 65 9.52 7.58 6.68
N TYR A 66 8.26 7.51 7.08
CA TYR A 66 7.75 8.10 8.32
C TYR A 66 7.10 7.06 9.23
N SER A 67 7.27 5.79 8.93
CA SER A 67 6.65 4.72 9.68
C SER A 67 7.63 3.54 9.81
N ILE A 68 7.11 2.31 9.79
CA ILE A 68 7.90 1.10 9.97
C ILE A 68 8.61 0.75 8.66
N GLU A 69 9.91 0.50 8.72
CA GLU A 69 10.71 0.22 7.55
C GLU A 69 10.24 -1.03 6.79
N ASP A 70 9.66 -2.00 7.49
CA ASP A 70 9.15 -3.22 6.86
C ASP A 70 8.05 -2.94 5.84
N ILE A 71 7.33 -1.83 5.98
CA ILE A 71 6.29 -1.42 5.04
C ILE A 71 6.89 -1.09 3.67
N ARG A 72 8.15 -0.64 3.63
CA ARG A 72 8.84 -0.38 2.36
C ARG A 72 8.90 -1.64 1.50
N TYR A 73 9.24 -2.77 2.12
CA TYR A 73 9.34 -4.04 1.39
C TYR A 73 7.99 -4.50 0.87
N LEU A 74 6.96 -4.33 1.69
CA LEU A 74 5.61 -4.64 1.24
C LEU A 74 5.21 -3.77 0.05
N GLY A 75 5.53 -2.48 0.10
CA GLY A 75 5.25 -1.57 -1.00
C GLY A 75 5.93 -1.98 -2.29
N ILE A 76 7.20 -2.36 -2.20
CA ILE A 76 7.97 -2.80 -3.37
C ILE A 76 7.35 -4.08 -3.95
N ILE A 77 7.00 -5.04 -3.10
CA ILE A 77 6.37 -6.29 -3.55
C ILE A 77 5.03 -6.00 -4.23
N GLU A 78 4.23 -5.11 -3.65
CA GLU A 78 2.94 -4.74 -4.24
C GLU A 78 3.12 -4.11 -5.62
N MET A 79 4.12 -3.26 -5.80
CA MET A 79 4.40 -2.67 -7.11
C MET A 79 4.81 -3.73 -8.12
N PHE A 80 5.65 -4.68 -7.73
CA PHE A 80 6.03 -5.78 -8.61
C PHE A 80 4.84 -6.62 -9.01
N LEU A 81 3.96 -6.91 -8.05
CA LEU A 81 2.74 -7.67 -8.36
C LEU A 81 1.85 -6.91 -9.33
N GLY A 82 1.76 -5.58 -9.17
CA GLY A 82 1.00 -4.75 -10.09
C GLY A 82 1.56 -4.80 -11.50
N LEU A 83 2.89 -4.73 -11.63
CA LEU A 83 3.54 -4.83 -12.92
C LEU A 83 3.33 -6.20 -13.55
N LEU A 84 3.43 -7.28 -12.77
CA LEU A 84 3.14 -8.62 -13.25
C LEU A 84 1.70 -8.72 -13.73
N ALA A 85 0.76 -8.13 -13.01
CA ALA A 85 -0.63 -8.14 -13.41
C ALA A 85 -0.86 -7.40 -14.74
N MET A 86 -0.05 -6.37 -15.02
CA MET A 86 -0.13 -5.67 -16.30
C MET A 86 0.26 -6.56 -17.47
N PHE A 87 1.22 -7.44 -17.26
CA PHE A 87 1.65 -8.39 -18.31
C PHE A 87 0.75 -9.62 -18.38
N PHE A 88 0.08 -9.98 -17.30
CA PHE A 88 -0.78 -11.16 -17.22
C PHE A 88 -2.17 -10.75 -16.78
N LEU A 89 -2.84 -9.96 -17.63
CA LEU A 89 -4.14 -9.38 -17.30
C LEU A 89 -5.21 -10.44 -17.00
N ASP A 90 -5.12 -11.60 -17.63
CA ASP A 90 -6.09 -12.69 -17.40
C ASP A 90 -6.02 -13.21 -15.97
N GLN A 91 -4.88 -13.03 -15.30
CA GLN A 91 -4.66 -13.50 -13.93
C GLN A 91 -4.59 -12.35 -12.93
N ALA A 92 -4.96 -11.14 -13.36
CA ALA A 92 -4.85 -9.95 -12.52
C ALA A 92 -5.64 -10.08 -11.22
N LEU A 93 -6.82 -10.70 -11.27
CA LEU A 93 -7.64 -10.88 -10.08
C LEU A 93 -6.95 -11.76 -9.05
N ILE A 94 -6.32 -12.84 -9.50
CA ILE A 94 -5.59 -13.75 -8.62
C ILE A 94 -4.39 -13.03 -8.02
N ILE A 95 -3.63 -12.28 -8.83
CA ILE A 95 -2.48 -11.53 -8.37
C ILE A 95 -2.90 -10.45 -7.38
N TRP A 96 -4.00 -9.76 -7.66
CA TRP A 96 -4.56 -8.75 -6.77
C TRP A 96 -4.94 -9.37 -5.41
N ALA A 97 -5.59 -10.54 -5.44
CA ALA A 97 -6.00 -11.22 -4.21
C ALA A 97 -4.78 -11.66 -3.39
N ILE A 98 -3.72 -12.11 -4.05
CA ILE A 98 -2.48 -12.45 -3.36
C ILE A 98 -1.88 -11.21 -2.70
N GLY A 99 -1.81 -10.09 -3.44
CA GLY A 99 -1.24 -8.86 -2.91
C GLY A 99 -2.01 -8.30 -1.73
N PHE A 100 -3.33 -8.17 -1.85
CA PHE A 100 -4.13 -7.56 -0.80
C PHE A 100 -4.58 -8.55 0.28
N GLY A 101 -4.63 -9.84 -0.03
CA GLY A 101 -5.05 -10.84 0.94
C GLY A 101 -3.87 -11.46 1.66
N ILE A 102 -3.18 -12.36 0.97
CA ILE A 102 -2.16 -13.19 1.60
C ILE A 102 -0.98 -12.38 2.14
N LEU A 103 -0.45 -11.45 1.33
CA LEU A 103 0.70 -10.65 1.76
C LEU A 103 0.36 -9.76 2.94
N HIS A 104 -0.82 -9.17 2.96
CA HIS A 104 -1.22 -8.33 4.09
C HIS A 104 -1.39 -9.15 5.37
N MET A 105 -1.93 -10.36 5.26
CA MET A 105 -2.05 -11.23 6.42
C MET A 105 -0.67 -11.64 6.95
N ILE A 106 0.25 -11.99 6.04
CA ILE A 106 1.60 -12.37 6.44
C ILE A 106 2.32 -11.21 7.12
N TYR A 107 2.27 -10.03 6.52
CA TYR A 107 2.90 -8.84 7.11
C TYR A 107 2.24 -8.43 8.42
N GLY A 108 0.93 -8.59 8.52
CA GLY A 108 0.22 -8.32 9.77
C GLY A 108 0.74 -9.18 10.90
N VAL A 109 0.92 -10.47 10.65
CA VAL A 109 1.46 -11.39 11.67
C VAL A 109 2.90 -11.05 12.00
N ILE A 110 3.73 -10.79 10.99
CA ILE A 110 5.13 -10.46 11.19
C ILE A 110 5.28 -9.19 12.02
N LEU A 111 4.55 -8.14 11.66
CA LEU A 111 4.62 -6.86 12.37
C LEU A 111 4.09 -6.97 13.79
N TYR A 112 3.03 -7.74 13.99
CA TYR A 112 2.51 -7.96 15.33
C TYR A 112 3.56 -8.63 16.21
N ASN A 113 4.19 -9.69 15.73
CA ASN A 113 5.21 -10.41 16.49
C ASN A 113 6.44 -9.54 16.75
N LYS A 114 6.80 -8.69 15.78
CA LYS A 114 8.02 -7.89 15.87
C LYS A 114 7.85 -6.63 16.73
N TYR A 115 6.70 -5.98 16.67
CA TYR A 115 6.53 -4.65 17.27
C TYR A 115 5.50 -4.57 18.39
N GLU A 116 4.57 -5.51 18.51
CA GLU A 116 3.50 -5.42 19.50
C GLU A 116 3.44 -6.57 20.50
N LYS A 117 4.24 -7.60 20.29
CA LYS A 117 4.25 -8.76 21.16
C LYS A 117 5.02 -8.53 22.47
#